data_cb9eb94f94944ed4045131ec58d27c61
#
_entry.id   cb9eb94f94944ed4045131ec58d27c61
#
_cell.length_a   1.000
_cell.length_b   1.000
_cell.length_c   1.000
_cell.angle_alpha   90.00
_cell.angle_beta   90.00
_cell.angle_gamma   90.00
#
_symmetry.space_group_name_H-M   'P 1'
#
loop_
_entity.id
_entity.type
_entity.pdbx_description
1 polymer ?
#
loop_
_entity_poly.entity_id
_entity_poly.type
_entity_poly.pdbx_seq_one_letter_code
_entity_poly.pdbx_strand_id
1 'polypeptide(L)'
;NSISVLANMSCFEECVNMYRREQDEFVWQPKISVHLNLLEGISLAGAENVPDLVNRDGHFKLSWEKLFFISFLPSRNKFKNQLKKEIELQIKTVVDAFPELSFKAIRIDSHQHTHMIPVVADALFEVIGEQKWQPEYIRDSREPMMPF
;
A
#
# COMPACT_ATOMS: atom_id res chain seq x y z
N ASN A 1 -5.23 -7.36 -17.31
CA ASN A 1 -3.82 -7.39 -16.90
C ASN A 1 -3.48 -6.12 -16.13
N SER A 2 -2.76 -6.24 -15.01
CA SER A 2 -2.36 -5.11 -14.15
C SER A 2 -0.89 -5.23 -13.74
N ILE A 3 -0.28 -4.08 -13.46
CA ILE A 3 1.05 -3.96 -12.87
C ILE A 3 0.84 -3.39 -11.46
N SER A 4 1.39 -4.08 -10.46
CA SER A 4 1.36 -3.63 -9.06
C SER A 4 2.67 -2.94 -8.72
N VAL A 5 2.60 -1.72 -8.17
CA VAL A 5 3.74 -0.83 -7.96
C VAL A 5 3.94 -0.57 -6.47
N LEU A 6 5.17 -0.84 -5.99
CA LEU A 6 5.60 -0.58 -4.60
C LEU A 6 6.31 0.77 -4.53
N ALA A 7 5.71 1.73 -3.82
CA ALA A 7 6.24 3.10 -3.72
C ALA A 7 7.51 3.21 -2.88
N ASN A 8 7.71 2.31 -1.92
CA ASN A 8 8.74 2.39 -0.90
C ASN A 8 10.00 1.53 -1.17
N MET A 9 10.16 1.09 -2.42
CA MET A 9 11.33 0.32 -2.83
C MET A 9 12.35 1.20 -3.54
N SER A 10 13.63 0.89 -3.38
CA SER A 10 14.73 1.68 -3.96
C SER A 10 14.71 1.79 -5.49
N CYS A 11 14.08 0.82 -6.17
CA CYS A 11 13.93 0.82 -7.62
C CYS A 11 12.68 1.55 -8.13
N PHE A 12 11.89 2.20 -7.26
CA PHE A 12 10.62 2.83 -7.66
C PHE A 12 10.78 3.83 -8.80
N GLU A 13 11.67 4.80 -8.65
CA GLU A 13 11.94 5.82 -9.68
C GLU A 13 12.42 5.22 -11.01
N GLU A 14 13.28 4.20 -10.94
CA GLU A 14 13.76 3.51 -12.13
C GLU A 14 12.62 2.77 -12.85
N CYS A 15 11.76 2.08 -12.09
CA CYS A 15 10.59 1.41 -12.64
C CYS A 15 9.59 2.39 -13.28
N VAL A 16 9.35 3.55 -12.66
CA VAL A 16 8.48 4.60 -13.22
C VAL A 16 9.06 5.14 -14.53
N ASN A 17 10.38 5.42 -14.56
CA ASN A 17 11.05 5.92 -15.76
C ASN A 17 11.05 4.88 -16.88
N MET A 18 11.27 3.61 -16.57
CA MET A 18 11.18 2.51 -17.53
C MET A 18 9.78 2.40 -18.12
N TYR A 19 8.75 2.40 -17.25
CA TYR A 19 7.36 2.35 -17.69
C TYR A 19 7.02 3.50 -18.65
N ARG A 20 7.37 4.74 -18.28
CA ARG A 20 7.11 5.93 -19.11
C ARG A 20 7.78 5.88 -20.47
N ARG A 21 8.97 5.28 -20.55
CA ARG A 21 9.71 5.12 -21.81
C ARG A 21 9.07 4.07 -22.72
N GLU A 22 8.61 2.97 -22.14
CA GLU A 22 8.15 1.80 -22.89
C GLU A 22 6.61 1.76 -23.10
N GLN A 23 5.85 2.66 -22.44
CA GLN A 23 4.38 2.58 -22.41
C GLN A 23 3.72 2.64 -23.80
N ASP A 24 4.33 3.35 -24.75
CA ASP A 24 3.79 3.49 -26.11
C ASP A 24 4.01 2.21 -26.96
N GLU A 25 4.90 1.33 -26.54
CA GLU A 25 5.19 0.05 -27.18
C GLU A 25 4.28 -1.09 -26.68
N PHE A 26 3.50 -0.85 -25.61
CA PHE A 26 2.61 -1.88 -25.10
C PHE A 26 1.47 -2.18 -26.06
N VAL A 27 1.32 -3.45 -26.42
CA VAL A 27 0.19 -3.95 -27.23
C VAL A 27 -1.16 -3.73 -26.54
N TRP A 28 -1.15 -3.57 -25.20
CA TRP A 28 -2.31 -3.31 -24.35
C TRP A 28 -1.90 -2.37 -23.22
N GLN A 29 -2.84 -1.53 -22.78
CA GLN A 29 -2.59 -0.62 -21.66
C GLN A 29 -2.75 -1.37 -20.32
N PRO A 30 -1.70 -1.56 -19.53
CA PRO A 30 -1.79 -2.18 -18.22
C PRO A 30 -2.53 -1.28 -17.25
N LYS A 31 -3.39 -1.86 -16.41
CA LYS A 31 -3.92 -1.13 -15.25
C LYS A 31 -2.88 -1.10 -14.15
N ILE A 32 -2.57 0.09 -13.66
CA ILE A 32 -1.64 0.26 -12.54
C ILE A 32 -2.39 0.07 -11.22
N SER A 33 -1.80 -0.68 -10.30
CA SER A 33 -2.29 -0.88 -8.94
C SER A 33 -1.25 -0.43 -7.92
N VAL A 34 -1.71 0.19 -6.84
CA VAL A 34 -0.86 0.47 -5.68
C VAL A 34 -0.66 -0.82 -4.90
N HIS A 35 0.59 -1.27 -4.77
CA HIS A 35 0.94 -2.42 -3.96
C HIS A 35 1.47 -1.94 -2.60
N LEU A 36 0.59 -1.84 -1.61
CA LEU A 36 0.97 -1.41 -0.27
C LEU A 36 1.99 -2.36 0.35
N ASN A 37 3.09 -1.83 0.85
CA ASN A 37 4.12 -2.60 1.53
C ASN A 37 4.43 -2.01 2.90
N LEU A 38 4.11 -2.75 3.94
CA LEU A 38 4.23 -2.37 5.36
C LEU A 38 5.16 -3.30 6.13
N LEU A 39 5.85 -4.21 5.43
CA LEU A 39 6.70 -5.24 6.02
C LEU A 39 8.17 -5.08 5.66
N GLU A 40 8.46 -4.50 4.49
CA GLU A 40 9.81 -4.44 3.92
C GLU A 40 10.12 -3.03 3.38
N GLY A 41 11.41 -2.76 3.18
CA GLY A 41 11.87 -1.49 2.63
C GLY A 41 11.86 -0.36 3.64
N ILE A 42 11.93 0.88 3.13
CA ILE A 42 11.99 2.10 3.93
C ILE A 42 10.62 2.77 3.93
N SER A 43 10.16 3.22 5.10
CA SER A 43 8.93 3.99 5.23
C SER A 43 9.04 5.34 4.52
N LEU A 44 8.01 5.71 3.78
CA LEU A 44 7.91 7.04 3.17
C LEU A 44 7.58 8.13 4.20
N ALA A 45 6.93 7.76 5.30
CA ALA A 45 6.60 8.69 6.37
C ALA A 45 7.79 9.08 7.25
N GLY A 46 8.88 8.31 7.24
CA GLY A 46 10.05 8.52 8.06
C GLY A 46 9.91 8.02 9.50
N ALA A 47 11.05 7.69 10.14
CA ALA A 47 11.07 7.09 11.47
C ALA A 47 10.47 8.00 12.57
N GLU A 48 10.54 9.30 12.42
CA GLU A 48 9.98 10.29 13.35
C GLU A 48 8.44 10.28 13.35
N ASN A 49 7.81 9.95 12.23
CA ASN A 49 6.36 9.95 12.08
C ASN A 49 5.72 8.58 12.37
N VAL A 50 6.48 7.49 12.17
CA VAL A 50 6.00 6.11 12.34
C VAL A 50 6.96 5.25 13.18
N PRO A 51 7.42 5.72 14.36
CA PRO A 51 8.49 5.09 15.13
C PRO A 51 8.17 3.67 15.61
N ASP A 52 6.90 3.33 15.73
CA ASP A 52 6.50 1.98 16.14
C ASP A 52 6.52 0.97 14.99
N LEU A 53 6.40 1.43 13.75
CA LEU A 53 6.39 0.58 12.55
C LEU A 53 7.80 0.26 12.04
N VAL A 54 8.77 1.16 12.28
CA VAL A 54 10.11 1.08 11.69
C VAL A 54 11.22 1.10 12.76
N ASN A 55 12.43 0.72 12.35
CA ASN A 55 13.64 0.88 13.14
C ASN A 55 14.20 2.33 13.02
N ARG A 56 15.37 2.60 13.63
CA ARG A 56 15.99 3.92 13.60
C ARG A 56 16.42 4.38 12.21
N ASP A 57 16.68 3.43 11.32
CA ASP A 57 17.11 3.69 9.94
C ASP A 57 15.90 3.81 8.99
N GLY A 58 14.67 3.78 9.51
CA GLY A 58 13.44 3.92 8.74
C GLY A 58 12.93 2.64 8.07
N HIS A 59 13.60 1.50 8.27
CA HIS A 59 13.16 0.21 7.70
C HIS A 59 12.02 -0.39 8.53
N PHE A 60 11.02 -0.97 7.86
CA PHE A 60 9.96 -1.72 8.52
C PHE A 60 10.53 -2.85 9.37
N LYS A 61 9.98 -3.04 10.59
CA LYS A 61 10.46 -4.00 11.59
C LYS A 61 9.40 -4.96 12.10
N LEU A 62 8.15 -4.78 11.67
CA LEU A 62 7.04 -5.63 12.09
C LEU A 62 6.84 -6.76 11.07
N SER A 63 6.59 -7.98 11.57
CA SER A 63 6.12 -9.07 10.74
C SER A 63 4.60 -9.03 10.59
N TRP A 64 4.09 -9.84 9.65
CA TRP A 64 2.64 -10.01 9.43
C TRP A 64 1.91 -10.41 10.72
N GLU A 65 2.46 -11.37 11.45
CA GLU A 65 1.88 -11.87 12.70
C GLU A 65 1.83 -10.77 13.78
N LYS A 66 2.90 -9.96 13.89
CA LYS A 66 2.92 -8.83 14.82
C LYS A 66 1.85 -7.80 14.50
N LEU A 67 1.68 -7.44 13.24
CA LEU A 67 0.60 -6.55 12.80
C LEU A 67 -0.78 -7.15 13.11
N PHE A 68 -0.95 -8.45 12.88
CA PHE A 68 -2.18 -9.14 13.21
C PHE A 68 -2.48 -9.09 14.72
N PHE A 69 -1.50 -9.40 15.57
CA PHE A 69 -1.68 -9.34 17.03
C PHE A 69 -1.96 -7.92 17.52
N ILE A 70 -1.31 -6.90 16.95
CA ILE A 70 -1.56 -5.48 17.28
C ILE A 70 -3.03 -5.12 17.10
N SER A 71 -3.75 -5.75 16.18
CA SER A 71 -5.18 -5.51 15.96
C SER A 71 -6.05 -5.71 17.20
N PHE A 72 -5.57 -6.49 18.16
CA PHE A 72 -6.30 -6.86 19.39
C PHE A 72 -5.74 -6.18 20.65
N LEU A 73 -4.67 -5.37 20.53
CA LEU A 73 -4.06 -4.71 21.67
C LEU A 73 -4.73 -3.37 22.02
N PRO A 74 -4.69 -2.92 23.28
CA PRO A 74 -5.15 -1.59 23.66
C PRO A 74 -4.42 -0.45 22.92
N SER A 75 -3.17 -0.67 22.53
CA SER A 75 -2.36 0.27 21.74
C SER A 75 -2.71 0.35 20.24
N ARG A 76 -3.67 -0.44 19.78
CA ARG A 76 -4.08 -0.53 18.36
C ARG A 76 -4.25 0.83 17.69
N ASN A 77 -4.91 1.79 18.35
CA ASN A 77 -5.16 3.11 17.76
C ASN A 77 -3.87 3.90 17.50
N LYS A 78 -2.84 3.73 18.34
CA LYS A 78 -1.53 4.35 18.12
C LYS A 78 -0.88 3.83 16.83
N PHE A 79 -0.88 2.51 16.65
CA PHE A 79 -0.36 1.87 15.44
C PHE A 79 -1.20 2.24 14.20
N LYS A 80 -2.53 2.23 14.32
CA LYS A 80 -3.43 2.62 13.22
C LYS A 80 -3.13 4.02 12.72
N ASN A 81 -2.90 4.99 13.61
CA ASN A 81 -2.59 6.37 13.21
C ASN A 81 -1.25 6.47 12.45
N GLN A 82 -0.27 5.64 12.78
CA GLN A 82 0.99 5.58 12.05
C GLN A 82 0.81 4.88 10.69
N LEU A 83 0.07 3.77 10.66
CA LEU A 83 -0.28 3.08 9.42
C LEU A 83 -1.01 4.00 8.44
N LYS A 84 -1.93 4.84 8.92
CA LYS A 84 -2.64 5.83 8.08
C LYS A 84 -1.66 6.75 7.36
N LYS A 85 -0.68 7.32 8.07
CA LYS A 85 0.32 8.22 7.47
C LYS A 85 1.11 7.53 6.36
N GLU A 86 1.56 6.32 6.62
CA GLU A 86 2.34 5.55 5.66
C GLU A 86 1.52 5.14 4.45
N ILE A 87 0.32 4.61 4.66
CA ILE A 87 -0.59 4.19 3.58
C ILE A 87 -0.95 5.36 2.68
N GLU A 88 -1.27 6.52 3.27
CA GLU A 88 -1.58 7.73 2.52
C GLU A 88 -0.42 8.14 1.61
N LEU A 89 0.80 8.14 2.12
CA LEU A 89 1.98 8.51 1.36
C LEU A 89 2.28 7.50 0.24
N GLN A 90 2.19 6.20 0.51
CA GLN A 90 2.40 5.19 -0.53
C GLN A 90 1.40 5.34 -1.67
N ILE A 91 0.11 5.54 -1.37
CA ILE A 91 -0.92 5.74 -2.39
C ILE A 91 -0.65 7.02 -3.18
N LYS A 92 -0.41 8.16 -2.51
CA LYS A 92 -0.12 9.43 -3.17
C LYS A 92 1.09 9.33 -4.08
N THR A 93 2.18 8.75 -3.61
CA THR A 93 3.42 8.59 -4.39
C THR A 93 3.18 7.83 -5.68
N VAL A 94 2.40 6.74 -5.66
CA VAL A 94 2.10 5.99 -6.88
C VAL A 94 1.16 6.79 -7.79
N VAL A 95 0.11 7.40 -7.25
CA VAL A 95 -0.83 8.19 -8.08
C VAL A 95 -0.14 9.38 -8.74
N ASP A 96 0.74 10.06 -8.03
CA ASP A 96 1.49 11.21 -8.57
C ASP A 96 2.52 10.79 -9.65
N ALA A 97 3.04 9.56 -9.55
CA ALA A 97 4.01 9.03 -10.51
C ALA A 97 3.38 8.55 -11.82
N PHE A 98 2.10 8.18 -11.83
CA PHE A 98 1.41 7.61 -12.99
C PHE A 98 0.22 8.48 -13.40
N PRO A 99 0.36 9.35 -14.42
CA PRO A 99 -0.68 10.32 -14.81
C PRO A 99 -2.02 9.71 -15.22
N GLU A 100 -2.01 8.44 -15.65
CA GLU A 100 -3.22 7.67 -15.97
C GLU A 100 -4.03 7.26 -14.74
N LEU A 101 -3.42 7.31 -13.54
CA LEU A 101 -4.13 7.08 -12.29
C LEU A 101 -4.86 8.33 -11.81
N SER A 102 -5.94 8.11 -11.10
CA SER A 102 -6.64 9.18 -10.40
C SER A 102 -7.15 8.66 -9.06
N PHE A 103 -7.26 9.55 -8.07
CA PHE A 103 -7.84 9.22 -6.77
C PHE A 103 -9.31 8.76 -6.82
N LYS A 104 -9.95 8.87 -8.01
CA LYS A 104 -11.30 8.38 -8.26
C LYS A 104 -11.37 6.99 -8.91
N ALA A 105 -10.23 6.36 -9.15
CA ALA A 105 -10.16 5.05 -9.79
C ALA A 105 -8.91 4.28 -9.36
N ILE A 106 -8.56 4.36 -8.06
CA ILE A 106 -7.38 3.69 -7.51
C ILE A 106 -7.65 2.18 -7.42
N ARG A 107 -6.65 1.40 -7.80
CA ARG A 107 -6.61 -0.04 -7.58
C ARG A 107 -5.59 -0.34 -6.48
N ILE A 108 -5.98 -1.11 -5.49
CA ILE A 108 -5.14 -1.37 -4.30
C ILE A 108 -5.04 -2.87 -4.06
N ASP A 109 -3.83 -3.32 -3.87
CA ASP A 109 -3.48 -4.60 -3.27
C ASP A 109 -2.34 -4.41 -2.27
N SER A 110 -1.76 -5.46 -1.71
CA SER A 110 -0.65 -5.30 -0.77
C SER A 110 0.24 -6.52 -0.69
N HIS A 111 1.48 -6.27 -0.30
CA HIS A 111 2.47 -7.29 -0.01
C HIS A 111 1.97 -8.21 1.11
N GLN A 112 2.01 -9.53 0.85
CA GLN A 112 1.50 -10.58 1.75
C GLN A 112 0.06 -10.34 2.25
N HIS A 113 -0.77 -9.66 1.44
CA HIS A 113 -2.18 -9.36 1.79
C HIS A 113 -2.35 -8.63 3.13
N THR A 114 -1.38 -7.80 3.52
CA THR A 114 -1.41 -7.05 4.78
C THR A 114 -2.63 -6.15 4.92
N HIS A 115 -3.21 -5.67 3.82
CA HIS A 115 -4.47 -4.88 3.83
C HIS A 115 -5.68 -5.65 4.39
N MET A 116 -5.59 -6.99 4.55
CA MET A 116 -6.62 -7.81 5.19
C MET A 116 -6.45 -7.93 6.70
N ILE A 117 -5.33 -7.49 7.27
CA ILE A 117 -5.12 -7.46 8.73
C ILE A 117 -6.02 -6.37 9.32
N PRO A 118 -6.81 -6.64 10.38
CA PRO A 118 -7.85 -5.71 10.85
C PRO A 118 -7.36 -4.28 11.11
N VAL A 119 -6.21 -4.09 11.78
CA VAL A 119 -5.68 -2.75 12.05
C VAL A 119 -5.24 -2.02 10.78
N VAL A 120 -4.76 -2.76 9.78
CA VAL A 120 -4.35 -2.20 8.48
C VAL A 120 -5.57 -1.87 7.63
N ALA A 121 -6.56 -2.79 7.60
CA ALA A 121 -7.84 -2.56 6.91
C ALA A 121 -8.52 -1.27 7.42
N ASP A 122 -8.62 -1.13 8.75
CA ASP A 122 -9.22 0.07 9.34
C ASP A 122 -8.44 1.34 8.97
N ALA A 123 -7.08 1.28 9.03
CA ALA A 123 -6.24 2.41 8.64
C ALA A 123 -6.47 2.79 7.16
N LEU A 124 -6.52 1.80 6.27
CA LEU A 124 -6.74 2.01 4.84
C LEU A 124 -8.12 2.63 4.57
N PHE A 125 -9.20 2.07 5.13
CA PHE A 125 -10.54 2.58 4.92
C PHE A 125 -10.75 3.97 5.54
N GLU A 126 -10.13 4.27 6.67
CA GLU A 126 -10.15 5.62 7.25
C GLU A 126 -9.44 6.63 6.34
N VAL A 127 -8.26 6.29 5.79
CA VAL A 127 -7.56 7.17 4.82
C VAL A 127 -8.42 7.41 3.59
N ILE A 128 -8.99 6.36 3.01
CA ILE A 128 -9.88 6.48 1.84
C ILE A 128 -11.06 7.42 2.13
N GLY A 129 -11.69 7.28 3.31
CA GLY A 129 -12.81 8.12 3.72
C GLY A 129 -12.42 9.57 3.99
N GLU A 130 -11.34 9.82 4.72
CA GLU A 130 -10.83 11.17 5.05
C GLU A 130 -10.40 11.93 3.80
N GLN A 131 -9.72 11.26 2.87
CA GLN A 131 -9.24 11.83 1.61
C GLN A 131 -10.32 11.86 0.52
N LYS A 132 -11.50 11.26 0.77
CA LYS A 132 -12.60 11.11 -0.21
C LYS A 132 -12.16 10.43 -1.51
N TRP A 133 -11.24 9.50 -1.40
CA TRP A 133 -10.81 8.71 -2.55
C TRP A 133 -11.88 7.67 -2.94
N GLN A 134 -11.87 7.28 -4.19
CA GLN A 134 -12.84 6.32 -4.75
C GLN A 134 -12.07 5.16 -5.38
N PRO A 135 -11.72 4.11 -4.62
CA PRO A 135 -11.05 2.96 -5.20
C PRO A 135 -11.97 2.24 -6.19
N GLU A 136 -11.46 1.96 -7.40
CA GLU A 136 -12.11 1.09 -8.38
C GLU A 136 -12.10 -0.37 -7.88
N TYR A 137 -11.01 -0.73 -7.18
CA TYR A 137 -10.76 -2.09 -6.78
C TYR A 137 -9.85 -2.15 -5.55
N ILE A 138 -10.25 -2.92 -4.55
CA ILE A 138 -9.38 -3.38 -3.47
C ILE A 138 -9.40 -4.90 -3.53
N ARG A 139 -8.22 -5.52 -3.64
CA ARG A 139 -8.12 -6.97 -3.83
C ARG A 139 -8.69 -7.72 -2.62
N ASP A 140 -9.65 -8.61 -2.88
CA ASP A 140 -10.08 -9.62 -1.94
C ASP A 140 -9.34 -10.92 -2.28
N SER A 141 -8.57 -11.44 -1.33
CA SER A 141 -7.82 -12.68 -1.51
C SER A 141 -8.56 -13.91 -1.00
N ARG A 142 -9.84 -13.78 -0.63
CA ARG A 142 -10.66 -14.94 -0.30
C ARG A 142 -10.91 -15.75 -1.57
N GLU A 143 -10.29 -16.93 -1.63
CA GLU A 143 -10.63 -17.90 -2.66
C GLU A 143 -12.03 -18.46 -2.35
N PRO A 144 -12.93 -18.55 -3.36
CA PRO A 144 -14.16 -19.29 -3.16
C PRO A 144 -13.78 -20.73 -2.80
N MET A 145 -14.26 -21.22 -1.65
CA MET A 145 -14.10 -22.64 -1.31
C MET A 145 -14.74 -23.44 -2.45
N MET A 146 -13.90 -24.07 -3.27
CA MET A 146 -14.41 -25.03 -4.25
C MET A 146 -15.00 -26.18 -3.46
N PRO A 147 -16.27 -26.54 -3.68
CA PRO A 147 -16.82 -27.74 -3.10
C PRO A 147 -16.03 -28.94 -3.68
N PHE A 148 -15.41 -29.72 -2.81
CA PHE A 148 -14.83 -31.02 -3.17
C PHE A 148 -15.94 -32.00 -3.54
#